data_1634ae949b242f849a18fe7243edf068
#
_entry.id   1634ae949b242f849a18fe7243edf068
#
_cell.length_a   1.000
_cell.length_b   1.000
_cell.length_c   1.000
_cell.angle_alpha   90.00
_cell.angle_beta   90.00
_cell.angle_gamma   90.00
#
_symmetry.space_group_name_H-M   'P 1'
#
loop_
_entity.id
_entity.type
_entity.pdbx_description
1 polymer ?
#
loop_
_entity_poly.entity_id
_entity_poly.type
_entity_poly.pdbx_seq_one_letter_code
_entity_poly.pdbx_strand_id
1 'polypeptide(L)'
;MSMAAANERWWANSYLHMEAEGYQYDRRISGWSKIPDPNPDPLKRNPRGVFARNGGLMVKRRLTLAEDNVMYRFAAARFGKKGARGAEHLLPLLNSPWWMEENRMFLLLSRARQAGVGLVEMARRQLALPEEWTDADVIVRVHIRPGILLAAHAGPGLTAEGGGERRIIAPETPHLLIDQIYIPGLGRHPALGSAGQSNASAWFDANTAVAFDPNIRGLNP
;
A
#
# COMPACT_ATOMS: atom_id res chain seq x y z
N MET A 1 25.96 -11.52 -13.32
CA MET A 1 25.77 -11.06 -11.92
C MET A 1 24.32 -10.66 -11.78
N SER A 2 23.59 -11.21 -10.80
CA SER A 2 22.23 -10.76 -10.51
C SER A 2 22.32 -9.37 -9.86
N MET A 3 21.61 -8.37 -10.39
CA MET A 3 21.51 -7.07 -9.74
C MET A 3 20.76 -7.21 -8.42
N ALA A 4 21.33 -6.67 -7.34
CA ALA A 4 20.64 -6.62 -6.06
C ALA A 4 19.48 -5.61 -6.13
N ALA A 5 18.40 -5.89 -5.39
CA ALA A 5 17.28 -4.97 -5.31
C ALA A 5 17.71 -3.66 -4.60
N ALA A 6 17.27 -2.51 -5.12
CA ALA A 6 17.61 -1.19 -4.57
C ALA A 6 17.12 -1.02 -3.12
N ASN A 7 16.11 -1.78 -2.71
CA ASN A 7 15.56 -1.80 -1.36
C ASN A 7 16.03 -3.00 -0.51
N GLU A 8 17.10 -3.70 -0.87
CA GLU A 8 17.56 -4.90 -0.16
C GLU A 8 17.79 -4.64 1.34
N ARG A 9 18.41 -3.51 1.70
CA ARG A 9 18.61 -3.14 3.11
C ARG A 9 17.31 -2.99 3.90
N TRP A 10 16.25 -2.56 3.23
CA TRP A 10 14.92 -2.42 3.83
C TRP A 10 14.17 -3.75 3.85
N TRP A 11 14.44 -4.59 2.85
CA TRP A 11 13.92 -5.94 2.80
C TRP A 11 14.35 -6.75 4.03
N ALA A 12 15.58 -6.61 4.48
CA ALA A 12 16.09 -7.29 5.67
C ALA A 12 15.53 -6.74 7.00
N ASN A 13 14.79 -5.62 6.98
CA ASN A 13 14.27 -5.01 8.19
C ASN A 13 12.99 -5.69 8.68
N SER A 14 13.07 -6.38 9.82
CA SER A 14 11.95 -7.14 10.39
C SER A 14 10.71 -6.28 10.72
N TYR A 15 10.89 -5.02 11.11
CA TYR A 15 9.75 -4.13 11.40
C TYR A 15 8.94 -3.80 10.14
N LEU A 16 9.58 -3.68 8.98
CA LEU A 16 8.90 -3.45 7.71
C LEU A 16 8.17 -4.69 7.23
N HIS A 17 8.71 -5.89 7.48
CA HIS A 17 7.96 -7.13 7.26
C HIS A 17 6.72 -7.22 8.14
N MET A 18 6.84 -6.85 9.41
CA MET A 18 5.70 -6.81 10.33
C MET A 18 4.65 -5.80 9.87
N GLU A 19 5.06 -4.62 9.36
CA GLU A 19 4.12 -3.64 8.79
C GLU A 19 3.39 -4.22 7.57
N ALA A 20 4.10 -4.93 6.68
CA ALA A 20 3.49 -5.61 5.53
C ALA A 20 2.38 -6.58 5.96
N GLU A 21 2.54 -7.27 7.07
CA GLU A 21 1.56 -8.18 7.67
C GLU A 21 0.51 -7.47 8.55
N GLY A 22 0.51 -6.14 8.58
CA GLY A 22 -0.46 -5.34 9.33
C GLY A 22 -0.12 -5.13 10.81
N TYR A 23 1.04 -5.55 11.27
CA TYR A 23 1.47 -5.26 12.63
C TYR A 23 1.91 -3.81 12.75
N GLN A 24 1.35 -3.12 13.72
CA GLN A 24 1.71 -1.75 14.06
C GLN A 24 2.26 -1.69 15.46
N TYR A 25 3.36 -0.95 15.65
CA TYR A 25 3.92 -0.72 16.95
C TYR A 25 3.06 0.28 17.71
N ASP A 26 2.48 -0.16 18.82
CA ASP A 26 1.74 0.72 19.71
C ASP A 26 2.62 1.07 20.94
N ARG A 27 2.96 2.33 21.03
CA ARG A 27 3.63 2.88 22.23
C ARG A 27 2.65 3.20 23.36
N ARG A 28 1.35 3.20 23.07
CA ARG A 28 0.29 3.59 24.01
C ARG A 28 -0.76 2.48 24.03
N ILE A 29 -0.60 1.54 24.93
CA ILE A 29 -1.52 0.39 25.12
C ILE A 29 -3.00 0.83 25.18
N SER A 30 -3.29 2.10 25.41
CA SER A 30 -4.63 2.62 25.66
C SER A 30 -5.27 3.39 24.51
N GLY A 31 -4.63 3.61 23.38
CA GLY A 31 -5.10 4.64 22.45
C GLY A 31 -5.44 4.19 21.03
N TRP A 32 -5.15 2.96 20.66
CA TRP A 32 -5.38 2.50 19.30
C TRP A 32 -6.33 1.33 19.31
N SER A 33 -7.54 1.58 18.85
CA SER A 33 -8.52 0.56 18.56
C SER A 33 -8.01 -0.32 17.43
N LYS A 34 -7.37 -1.39 17.75
CA LYS A 34 -6.83 -2.34 16.79
C LYS A 34 -7.40 -3.70 17.08
N ILE A 35 -7.60 -4.48 16.03
CA ILE A 35 -7.96 -5.87 16.21
C ILE A 35 -6.77 -6.53 16.90
N PRO A 36 -6.89 -6.92 18.18
CA PRO A 36 -5.80 -7.59 18.85
C PRO A 36 -5.49 -8.89 18.12
N ASP A 37 -4.22 -9.16 17.83
CA ASP A 37 -3.83 -10.49 17.38
C ASP A 37 -4.12 -11.46 18.53
N PRO A 38 -5.03 -12.43 18.37
CA PRO A 38 -5.36 -13.38 19.42
C PRO A 38 -4.17 -14.25 19.83
N ASN A 39 -3.13 -14.33 18.97
CA ASN A 39 -1.90 -15.06 19.24
C ASN A 39 -0.67 -14.19 18.88
N PRO A 40 -0.39 -13.12 19.63
CA PRO A 40 0.77 -12.30 19.34
C PRO A 40 2.04 -13.15 19.47
N ASP A 41 2.84 -13.18 18.40
CA ASP A 41 4.14 -13.86 18.43
C ASP A 41 5.02 -13.23 19.52
N PRO A 42 5.45 -14.00 20.54
CA PRO A 42 6.27 -13.47 21.64
C PRO A 42 7.61 -12.88 21.15
N LEU A 43 8.15 -13.37 20.03
CA LEU A 43 9.37 -12.86 19.41
C LEU A 43 9.17 -11.49 18.75
N LYS A 44 7.95 -11.14 18.44
CA LYS A 44 7.56 -9.83 17.90
C LYS A 44 7.21 -8.80 18.98
N ARG A 45 7.32 -9.16 20.27
CA ARG A 45 7.13 -8.23 21.37
C ARG A 45 8.34 -7.32 21.51
N ASN A 46 8.08 -6.02 21.50
CA ASN A 46 9.08 -5.05 21.90
C ASN A 46 8.93 -4.81 23.42
N PRO A 47 10.01 -4.74 24.22
CA PRO A 47 9.94 -4.45 25.65
C PRO A 47 9.26 -3.13 25.99
N ARG A 48 9.07 -2.25 24.99
CA ARG A 48 8.39 -0.94 25.15
C ARG A 48 6.95 -0.92 24.64
N GLY A 49 6.37 -2.04 24.20
CA GLY A 49 5.00 -2.09 23.70
C GLY A 49 4.61 -3.43 23.10
N VAL A 50 3.34 -3.55 22.74
CA VAL A 50 2.74 -4.74 22.12
C VAL A 50 2.43 -4.41 20.67
N PHE A 51 2.74 -5.32 19.76
CA PHE A 51 2.30 -5.19 18.37
C PHE A 51 0.85 -5.63 18.26
N ALA A 52 0.04 -4.77 17.66
CA ALA A 52 -1.34 -5.08 17.29
C ALA A 52 -1.44 -5.19 15.77
N ARG A 53 -2.28 -6.10 15.28
CA ARG A 53 -2.52 -6.29 13.87
C ARG A 53 -3.76 -5.51 13.43
N ASN A 54 -3.64 -4.78 12.32
CA ASN A 54 -4.76 -4.10 11.69
C ASN A 54 -4.50 -3.93 10.19
N GLY A 55 -5.25 -4.63 9.35
CA GLY A 55 -5.01 -4.67 7.91
C GLY A 55 -3.73 -5.42 7.53
N GLY A 56 -3.03 -4.93 6.51
CA GLY A 56 -1.84 -5.57 5.97
C GLY A 56 -2.16 -6.65 4.95
N LEU A 57 -1.17 -7.48 4.64
CA LEU A 57 -1.27 -8.57 3.68
C LEU A 57 -1.17 -9.92 4.35
N MET A 58 -1.86 -10.90 3.81
CA MET A 58 -1.45 -12.29 3.93
C MET A 58 -0.34 -12.54 2.91
N VAL A 59 0.91 -12.34 3.34
CA VAL A 59 2.07 -12.46 2.44
C VAL A 59 2.14 -13.88 1.88
N LYS A 60 1.97 -14.00 0.55
CA LYS A 60 2.02 -15.28 -0.17
C LYS A 60 3.32 -15.46 -0.94
N ARG A 61 3.90 -14.40 -1.43
CA ARG A 61 5.07 -14.46 -2.31
C ARG A 61 5.93 -13.20 -2.24
N ARG A 62 7.20 -13.36 -2.57
CA ARG A 62 8.11 -12.26 -2.91
C ARG A 62 8.01 -11.98 -4.41
N LEU A 63 7.98 -10.72 -4.79
CA LEU A 63 8.11 -10.25 -6.16
C LEU A 63 9.43 -9.49 -6.33
N THR A 64 9.93 -9.49 -7.56
CA THR A 64 10.91 -8.52 -8.03
C THR A 64 10.20 -7.63 -9.04
N LEU A 65 10.17 -6.33 -8.76
CA LEU A 65 9.59 -5.31 -9.63
C LEU A 65 10.73 -4.63 -10.39
N ALA A 66 10.50 -4.33 -11.67
CA ALA A 66 11.45 -3.70 -12.58
C ALA A 66 10.76 -2.60 -13.41
N GLU A 67 11.46 -2.00 -14.34
CA GLU A 67 10.98 -0.90 -15.19
C GLU A 67 9.72 -1.22 -15.98
N ASP A 68 9.49 -2.49 -16.34
CA ASP A 68 8.29 -2.94 -17.02
C ASP A 68 7.03 -2.96 -16.15
N ASN A 69 7.21 -2.86 -14.82
CA ASN A 69 6.09 -2.88 -13.91
C ASN A 69 5.44 -1.51 -13.80
N VAL A 70 4.18 -1.46 -14.14
CA VAL A 70 3.30 -0.31 -13.93
C VAL A 70 2.57 -0.51 -12.61
N MET A 71 2.73 0.46 -11.72
CA MET A 71 2.23 0.41 -10.36
C MET A 71 1.05 1.36 -10.19
N TYR A 72 0.02 0.89 -9.49
CA TYR A 72 -1.18 1.67 -9.18
C TYR A 72 -1.44 1.71 -7.68
N ARG A 73 -2.01 2.81 -7.21
CA ARG A 73 -2.52 2.92 -5.85
C ARG A 73 -3.66 3.91 -5.75
N PHE A 74 -4.54 3.69 -4.79
CA PHE A 74 -5.49 4.71 -4.31
C PHE A 74 -4.79 5.64 -3.33
N ALA A 75 -5.03 6.93 -3.46
CA ALA A 75 -4.42 7.96 -2.62
C ALA A 75 -5.42 9.08 -2.34
N ALA A 76 -5.08 9.97 -1.39
CA ALA A 76 -5.82 11.19 -1.15
C ALA A 76 -5.09 12.38 -1.78
N ALA A 77 -5.76 13.10 -2.66
CA ALA A 77 -5.20 14.24 -3.40
C ALA A 77 -4.61 15.31 -2.47
N ARG A 78 -5.17 15.47 -1.26
CA ARG A 78 -4.68 16.40 -0.26
C ARG A 78 -3.23 16.19 0.16
N PHE A 79 -2.67 15.00 -0.05
CA PHE A 79 -1.27 14.69 0.22
C PHE A 79 -0.32 15.12 -0.89
N GLY A 80 -0.83 15.56 -2.04
CA GLY A 80 -0.03 16.18 -3.08
C GLY A 80 0.60 17.50 -2.61
N LYS A 81 1.73 17.88 -3.19
CA LYS A 81 2.44 19.11 -2.86
C LYS A 81 1.66 20.32 -3.37
N LYS A 82 1.08 21.11 -2.47
CA LYS A 82 0.34 22.33 -2.82
C LYS A 82 1.24 23.32 -3.58
N GLY A 83 0.71 23.90 -4.66
CA GLY A 83 1.42 24.89 -5.47
C GLY A 83 2.45 24.31 -6.45
N ALA A 84 2.81 23.02 -6.36
CA ALA A 84 3.64 22.35 -7.35
C ALA A 84 2.79 21.86 -8.54
N ARG A 85 3.43 21.64 -9.68
CA ARG A 85 2.78 21.15 -10.91
C ARG A 85 3.48 19.89 -11.43
N GLY A 86 2.74 19.10 -12.23
CA GLY A 86 3.32 17.91 -12.88
C GLY A 86 3.88 16.90 -11.88
N ALA A 87 5.00 16.31 -12.22
CA ALA A 87 5.65 15.24 -11.44
C ALA A 87 5.97 15.65 -9.99
N GLU A 88 6.33 16.92 -9.77
CA GLU A 88 6.68 17.40 -8.43
C GLU A 88 5.47 17.39 -7.47
N HIS A 89 4.27 17.68 -7.99
CA HIS A 89 3.02 17.60 -7.21
C HIS A 89 2.74 16.17 -6.77
N LEU A 90 3.09 15.19 -7.59
CA LEU A 90 2.77 13.77 -7.38
C LEU A 90 3.78 13.05 -6.48
N LEU A 91 5.02 13.56 -6.34
CA LEU A 91 6.08 12.92 -5.54
C LEU A 91 5.62 12.49 -4.13
N PRO A 92 4.91 13.33 -3.34
CA PRO A 92 4.42 12.88 -2.04
C PRO A 92 3.43 11.73 -2.11
N LEU A 93 2.67 11.63 -3.21
CA LEU A 93 1.71 10.55 -3.44
C LEU A 93 2.42 9.23 -3.78
N LEU A 94 3.65 9.28 -4.29
CA LEU A 94 4.46 8.09 -4.55
C LEU A 94 5.06 7.49 -3.27
N ASN A 95 5.15 8.27 -2.19
CA ASN A 95 5.72 7.82 -0.92
C ASN A 95 4.73 6.99 -0.10
N SER A 96 4.45 5.79 -0.58
CA SER A 96 3.65 4.79 0.11
C SER A 96 4.20 3.40 -0.15
N PRO A 97 4.21 2.50 0.83
CA PRO A 97 4.61 1.12 0.59
C PRO A 97 3.52 0.29 -0.12
N TRP A 98 2.27 0.78 -0.18
CA TRP A 98 1.09 0.02 -0.62
C TRP A 98 0.75 0.31 -2.08
N TRP A 99 0.80 -0.75 -2.90
CA TRP A 99 0.62 -0.68 -4.35
C TRP A 99 -0.16 -1.89 -4.89
N MET A 100 -0.47 -1.87 -6.17
CA MET A 100 -0.95 -3.01 -6.96
C MET A 100 -0.30 -3.00 -8.34
N GLU A 101 -0.19 -4.18 -8.95
CA GLU A 101 0.18 -4.33 -10.35
C GLU A 101 -0.99 -3.93 -11.27
N GLU A 102 -0.66 -3.56 -12.49
CA GLU A 102 -1.62 -3.12 -13.51
C GLU A 102 -2.74 -4.15 -13.75
N ASN A 103 -2.39 -5.43 -13.89
CA ASN A 103 -3.38 -6.49 -14.09
C ASN A 103 -4.37 -6.61 -12.91
N ARG A 104 -3.94 -6.30 -11.69
CA ARG A 104 -4.80 -6.29 -10.50
C ARG A 104 -5.72 -5.08 -10.48
N MET A 105 -5.22 -3.93 -10.94
CA MET A 105 -6.03 -2.74 -11.11
C MET A 105 -7.13 -2.95 -12.15
N PHE A 106 -6.81 -3.58 -13.28
CA PHE A 106 -7.80 -3.89 -14.31
C PHE A 106 -8.83 -4.92 -13.86
N LEU A 107 -8.41 -5.91 -13.09
CA LEU A 107 -9.34 -6.87 -12.49
C LEU A 107 -10.30 -6.17 -11.52
N LEU A 108 -9.81 -5.25 -10.70
CA LEU A 108 -10.64 -4.44 -9.79
C LEU A 108 -11.68 -3.62 -10.57
N LEU A 109 -11.24 -2.95 -11.64
CA LEU A 109 -12.11 -2.17 -12.51
C LEU A 109 -13.18 -3.02 -13.19
N SER A 110 -12.81 -4.19 -13.69
CA SER A 110 -13.76 -5.15 -14.30
C SER A 110 -14.82 -5.57 -13.28
N ARG A 111 -14.43 -5.89 -12.05
CA ARG A 111 -15.35 -6.27 -10.99
C ARG A 111 -16.29 -5.14 -10.59
N ALA A 112 -15.78 -3.91 -10.50
CA ALA A 112 -16.60 -2.73 -10.23
C ALA A 112 -17.69 -2.55 -11.27
N ARG A 113 -17.35 -2.69 -12.56
CA ARG A 113 -18.28 -2.62 -13.67
C ARG A 113 -19.33 -3.74 -13.62
N GLN A 114 -18.91 -4.99 -13.39
CA GLN A 114 -19.80 -6.14 -13.29
C GLN A 114 -20.78 -6.01 -12.13
N ALA A 115 -20.34 -5.49 -10.99
CA ALA A 115 -21.17 -5.28 -9.82
C ALA A 115 -22.00 -3.98 -9.87
N GLY A 116 -21.82 -3.12 -10.87
CA GLY A 116 -22.51 -1.83 -10.97
C GLY A 116 -22.18 -0.84 -9.85
N VAL A 117 -20.99 -0.95 -9.23
CA VAL A 117 -20.54 -0.08 -8.15
C VAL A 117 -19.39 0.80 -8.59
N GLY A 118 -19.11 1.87 -7.83
CA GLY A 118 -17.96 2.73 -8.06
C GLY A 118 -16.63 1.99 -7.82
N LEU A 119 -15.57 2.41 -8.52
CA LEU A 119 -14.26 1.79 -8.40
C LEU A 119 -13.68 1.92 -6.97
N VAL A 120 -13.88 3.05 -6.31
CA VAL A 120 -13.46 3.26 -4.91
C VAL A 120 -14.20 2.31 -3.97
N GLU A 121 -15.50 2.15 -4.17
CA GLU A 121 -16.28 1.20 -3.37
C GLU A 121 -15.77 -0.24 -3.57
N MET A 122 -15.52 -0.65 -4.80
CA MET A 122 -14.95 -1.96 -5.07
C MET A 122 -13.56 -2.12 -4.44
N ALA A 123 -12.72 -1.07 -4.47
CA ALA A 123 -11.42 -1.08 -3.82
C ALA A 123 -11.55 -1.27 -2.30
N ARG A 124 -12.47 -0.57 -1.65
CA ARG A 124 -12.74 -0.75 -0.22
C ARG A 124 -13.14 -2.18 0.11
N ARG A 125 -14.02 -2.78 -0.68
CA ARG A 125 -14.49 -4.17 -0.51
C ARG A 125 -13.40 -5.22 -0.73
N GLN A 126 -12.53 -5.02 -1.72
CA GLN A 126 -11.56 -6.05 -2.15
C GLN A 126 -10.19 -5.89 -1.50
N LEU A 127 -9.81 -4.67 -1.10
CA LEU A 127 -8.50 -4.36 -0.54
C LEU A 127 -8.53 -4.14 0.98
N ALA A 128 -9.68 -4.27 1.62
CA ALA A 128 -9.88 -3.93 3.03
C ALA A 128 -9.34 -2.52 3.36
N LEU A 129 -9.79 -1.52 2.60
CA LEU A 129 -9.30 -0.14 2.69
C LEU A 129 -10.30 0.74 3.47
N PRO A 130 -10.09 1.01 4.77
CA PRO A 130 -10.94 1.88 5.57
C PRO A 130 -10.99 3.32 5.02
N GLU A 131 -12.13 3.98 5.18
CA GLU A 131 -12.31 5.37 4.72
C GLU A 131 -11.36 6.32 5.42
N GLU A 132 -11.07 6.07 6.68
CA GLU A 132 -10.20 6.91 7.50
C GLU A 132 -8.72 6.84 7.07
N TRP A 133 -8.33 5.80 6.34
CA TRP A 133 -6.95 5.65 5.89
C TRP A 133 -6.67 6.47 4.64
N THR A 134 -7.67 6.65 3.79
CA THR A 134 -7.54 7.46 2.58
C THR A 134 -8.91 7.84 2.03
N ASP A 135 -9.04 9.05 1.52
CA ASP A 135 -10.23 9.48 0.77
C ASP A 135 -10.37 8.69 -0.54
N ALA A 136 -9.25 8.14 -1.04
CA ALA A 136 -9.18 7.41 -2.31
C ALA A 136 -9.75 8.22 -3.50
N ASP A 137 -9.61 9.54 -3.42
CA ASP A 137 -10.13 10.50 -4.41
C ASP A 137 -9.22 10.65 -5.64
N VAL A 138 -8.04 10.02 -5.61
CA VAL A 138 -7.19 9.87 -6.79
C VAL A 138 -6.62 8.46 -6.90
N ILE A 139 -6.41 8.01 -8.13
CA ILE A 139 -5.60 6.84 -8.48
C ILE A 139 -4.29 7.36 -9.05
N VAL A 140 -3.19 6.93 -8.46
CA VAL A 140 -1.85 7.23 -8.96
C VAL A 140 -1.33 6.04 -9.73
N ARG A 141 -0.85 6.29 -10.94
CA ARG A 141 -0.13 5.35 -11.81
C ARG A 141 1.30 5.82 -11.98
N VAL A 142 2.26 4.90 -11.92
CA VAL A 142 3.68 5.23 -12.11
C VAL A 142 4.45 4.00 -12.58
N HIS A 143 5.56 4.20 -13.28
CA HIS A 143 6.51 3.15 -13.61
C HIS A 143 7.66 3.09 -12.59
N ILE A 144 8.23 1.91 -12.43
CA ILE A 144 9.53 1.76 -11.79
C ILE A 144 10.57 2.42 -12.70
N ARG A 145 11.53 3.14 -12.11
CA ARG A 145 12.59 3.82 -12.86
C ARG A 145 13.47 2.80 -13.60
N PRO A 146 13.89 3.07 -14.84
CA PRO A 146 14.82 2.23 -15.59
C PRO A 146 16.06 1.88 -14.78
N GLY A 147 16.48 0.62 -14.85
CA GLY A 147 17.65 0.11 -14.13
C GLY A 147 17.44 -0.13 -12.63
N ILE A 148 16.23 0.08 -12.09
CA ILE A 148 15.89 -0.20 -10.69
C ILE A 148 15.17 -1.53 -10.57
N LEU A 149 15.63 -2.37 -9.63
CA LEU A 149 14.93 -3.56 -9.17
C LEU A 149 14.46 -3.35 -7.72
N LEU A 150 13.21 -3.72 -7.41
CA LEU A 150 12.66 -3.63 -6.07
C LEU A 150 12.14 -5.00 -5.62
N ALA A 151 12.50 -5.39 -4.42
CA ALA A 151 11.88 -6.52 -3.76
C ALA A 151 10.55 -6.07 -3.10
N ALA A 152 9.51 -6.88 -3.24
CA ALA A 152 8.21 -6.56 -2.69
C ALA A 152 7.52 -7.82 -2.14
N HIS A 153 6.68 -7.62 -1.11
CA HIS A 153 5.74 -8.63 -0.64
C HIS A 153 4.44 -8.52 -1.43
N ALA A 154 3.85 -9.66 -1.77
CA ALA A 154 2.55 -9.69 -2.42
C ALA A 154 1.60 -10.69 -1.77
N GLY A 155 0.33 -10.33 -1.71
CA GLY A 155 -0.75 -11.14 -1.20
C GLY A 155 -2.05 -10.37 -1.04
N PRO A 156 -3.15 -11.06 -0.73
CA PRO A 156 -4.43 -10.41 -0.45
C PRO A 156 -4.38 -9.59 0.84
N GLY A 157 -5.17 -8.54 0.87
CA GLY A 157 -5.37 -7.72 2.06
C GLY A 157 -5.99 -8.52 3.21
N LEU A 158 -5.62 -8.18 4.41
CA LEU A 158 -6.21 -8.72 5.64
C LEU A 158 -7.28 -7.77 6.18
N THR A 159 -8.11 -8.31 7.06
CA THR A 159 -9.15 -7.54 7.74
C THR A 159 -8.58 -6.31 8.43
N ALA A 160 -9.19 -5.17 8.19
CA ALA A 160 -8.83 -3.89 8.78
C ALA A 160 -10.00 -3.33 9.62
N GLU A 161 -9.67 -2.63 10.70
CA GLU A 161 -10.61 -1.89 11.52
C GLU A 161 -10.52 -0.39 11.20
N GLY A 162 -11.65 0.20 10.84
CA GLY A 162 -11.78 1.64 10.69
C GLY A 162 -12.01 2.34 12.03
N GLY A 163 -11.70 3.64 12.14
CA GLY A 163 -11.64 4.39 13.40
C GLY A 163 -13.00 4.72 13.98
N GLY A 164 -13.84 5.40 13.85
CA GLY A 164 -14.97 6.01 14.59
C GLY A 164 -16.05 5.05 15.07
N GLU A 165 -16.45 4.07 14.28
CA GLU A 165 -17.58 3.17 14.58
C GLU A 165 -17.18 1.68 14.73
N ARG A 166 -15.89 1.39 14.93
CA ARG A 166 -15.35 0.02 14.99
C ARG A 166 -15.78 -0.84 13.79
N ARG A 167 -15.82 -0.25 12.63
CA ARG A 167 -16.16 -0.92 11.39
C ARG A 167 -15.05 -1.89 11.01
N ILE A 168 -15.33 -3.18 11.12
CA ILE A 168 -14.42 -4.20 10.62
C ILE A 168 -14.64 -4.34 9.13
N ILE A 169 -13.61 -4.07 8.34
CA ILE A 169 -13.62 -4.26 6.90
C ILE A 169 -12.80 -5.51 6.59
N ALA A 170 -13.50 -6.57 6.25
CA ALA A 170 -12.88 -7.78 5.72
C ALA A 170 -12.99 -7.76 4.18
N PRO A 171 -11.95 -8.23 3.47
CA PRO A 171 -12.06 -8.40 2.04
C PRO A 171 -13.21 -9.33 1.69
N GLU A 172 -14.08 -8.91 0.78
CA GLU A 172 -15.16 -9.74 0.29
C GLU A 172 -14.59 -10.91 -0.52
N THR A 173 -15.22 -12.06 -0.38
CA THR A 173 -14.95 -13.25 -1.18
C THR A 173 -13.47 -13.70 -1.13
N PRO A 174 -13.03 -14.39 -0.06
CA PRO A 174 -11.62 -14.75 0.18
C PRO A 174 -10.90 -15.45 -0.96
N HIS A 175 -11.62 -16.20 -1.81
CA HIS A 175 -11.05 -16.89 -2.98
C HIS A 175 -10.89 -16.02 -4.23
N LEU A 176 -11.47 -14.81 -4.21
CA LEU A 176 -11.38 -13.85 -5.32
C LEU A 176 -10.57 -12.61 -4.98
N LEU A 177 -9.81 -12.65 -3.88
CA LEU A 177 -9.07 -11.49 -3.40
C LEU A 177 -8.05 -10.99 -4.43
N ILE A 178 -7.91 -9.67 -4.44
CA ILE A 178 -6.89 -8.98 -5.24
C ILE A 178 -5.62 -8.89 -4.42
N ASP A 179 -4.52 -9.37 -4.98
CA ASP A 179 -3.23 -9.21 -4.37
C ASP A 179 -2.85 -7.72 -4.37
N GLN A 180 -2.42 -7.26 -3.22
CA GLN A 180 -1.74 -5.99 -3.03
C GLN A 180 -0.24 -6.22 -2.93
N ILE A 181 0.52 -5.16 -3.09
CA ILE A 181 1.98 -5.14 -3.00
C ILE A 181 2.39 -4.21 -1.87
N TYR A 182 3.32 -4.69 -1.04
CA TYR A 182 4.03 -3.87 -0.07
C TYR A 182 5.51 -3.79 -0.48
N ILE A 183 6.01 -2.56 -0.67
CA ILE A 183 7.41 -2.29 -1.04
C ILE A 183 8.14 -1.74 0.19
N PRO A 184 8.99 -2.54 0.85
CA PRO A 184 9.78 -2.07 1.99
C PRO A 184 10.71 -0.92 1.60
N GLY A 185 10.75 0.11 2.43
CA GLY A 185 11.58 1.30 2.20
C GLY A 185 10.81 2.53 1.71
N LEU A 186 9.51 2.39 1.41
CA LEU A 186 8.60 3.50 1.13
C LEU A 186 7.74 3.81 2.35
N GLY A 187 7.12 4.99 2.35
CA GLY A 187 6.18 5.40 3.39
C GLY A 187 6.83 6.14 4.56
N ARG A 188 6.13 6.16 5.68
CA ARG A 188 6.50 6.92 6.90
C ARG A 188 6.73 6.03 8.11
N HIS A 189 7.23 4.83 7.90
CA HIS A 189 7.52 3.95 9.01
C HIS A 189 8.68 4.51 9.86
N PRO A 190 8.63 4.43 11.22
CA PRO A 190 9.69 4.95 12.08
C PRO A 190 11.09 4.38 11.77
N ALA A 191 11.17 3.14 11.30
CA ALA A 191 12.44 2.51 10.91
C ALA A 191 13.08 3.15 9.66
N LEU A 192 12.33 3.95 8.89
CA LEU A 192 12.83 4.63 7.70
C LEU A 192 13.39 6.03 7.99
N GLY A 193 12.97 6.67 9.09
CA GLY A 193 13.22 8.09 9.29
C GLY A 193 12.68 8.92 8.11
N SER A 194 13.55 9.73 7.49
CA SER A 194 13.21 10.54 6.30
C SER A 194 13.44 9.81 4.97
N ALA A 195 13.96 8.58 4.99
CA ALA A 195 14.40 7.90 3.76
C ALA A 195 13.26 7.57 2.79
N GLY A 196 12.02 7.35 3.28
CA GLY A 196 10.91 6.93 2.42
C GLY A 196 10.66 7.86 1.24
N GLN A 197 10.66 9.17 1.44
CA GLN A 197 10.44 10.13 0.37
C GLN A 197 11.60 10.17 -0.64
N SER A 198 12.85 10.10 -0.15
CA SER A 198 14.03 10.02 -1.01
C SER A 198 14.03 8.74 -1.83
N ASN A 199 13.62 7.62 -1.22
CA ASN A 199 13.48 6.35 -1.91
C ASN A 199 12.40 6.42 -3.00
N ALA A 200 11.24 7.03 -2.72
CA ALA A 200 10.18 7.16 -3.72
C ALA A 200 10.65 7.93 -4.97
N SER A 201 11.37 9.04 -4.79
CA SER A 201 11.93 9.82 -5.90
C SER A 201 13.07 9.10 -6.63
N ALA A 202 13.79 8.21 -5.95
CA ALA A 202 14.88 7.43 -6.55
C ALA A 202 14.37 6.20 -7.32
N TRP A 203 13.26 5.59 -6.89
CA TRP A 203 12.81 4.30 -7.41
C TRP A 203 11.67 4.41 -8.43
N PHE A 204 10.84 5.43 -8.34
CA PHE A 204 9.78 5.67 -9.32
C PHE A 204 10.20 6.72 -10.35
N ASP A 205 9.79 6.52 -11.59
CA ASP A 205 9.93 7.55 -12.62
C ASP A 205 8.78 8.55 -12.52
N ALA A 206 9.04 9.65 -11.81
CA ALA A 206 8.04 10.70 -11.60
C ALA A 206 7.51 11.33 -12.90
N ASN A 207 8.26 11.24 -14.02
CA ASN A 207 7.79 11.74 -15.32
C ASN A 207 6.69 10.86 -15.91
N THR A 208 6.59 9.60 -15.49
CA THR A 208 5.51 8.68 -15.88
C THR A 208 4.33 8.73 -14.92
N ALA A 209 4.46 9.45 -13.81
CA ALA A 209 3.41 9.52 -12.80
C ALA A 209 2.21 10.32 -13.30
N VAL A 210 1.04 9.71 -13.19
CA VAL A 210 -0.24 10.33 -13.53
C VAL A 210 -1.22 10.10 -12.39
N ALA A 211 -2.02 11.11 -12.08
CA ALA A 211 -3.14 10.99 -11.16
C ALA A 211 -4.47 11.08 -11.93
N PHE A 212 -5.37 10.17 -11.64
CA PHE A 212 -6.70 10.08 -12.25
C PHE A 212 -7.78 10.24 -11.18
N ASP A 213 -8.89 10.84 -11.57
CA ASP A 213 -10.13 10.76 -10.80
C ASP A 213 -10.71 9.34 -10.93
N PRO A 214 -10.91 8.60 -9.83
CA PRO A 214 -11.47 7.25 -9.88
C PRO A 214 -12.90 7.19 -10.40
N ASN A 215 -13.60 8.33 -10.47
CA ASN A 215 -14.97 8.44 -10.97
C ASN A 215 -15.05 8.77 -12.47
N ILE A 216 -13.92 9.00 -13.14
CA ILE A 216 -13.93 9.27 -14.59
C ILE A 216 -14.48 8.04 -15.32
N ARG A 217 -15.62 8.24 -16.02
CA ARG A 217 -16.15 7.28 -17.00
C ARG A 217 -15.13 7.18 -18.13
N GLY A 218 -14.39 6.09 -18.20
CA GLY A 218 -13.43 5.88 -19.27
C GLY A 218 -12.01 5.56 -18.86
N LEU A 219 -11.76 5.15 -17.63
CA LEU A 219 -10.59 4.35 -17.32
C LEU A 219 -10.71 3.03 -18.12
N ASN A 220 -10.39 3.12 -19.42
CA ASN A 220 -10.18 1.95 -20.24
C ASN A 220 -8.71 1.54 -20.09
N PRO A 221 -8.45 0.23 -19.95
CA PRO A 221 -7.11 -0.30 -20.07
C PRO A 221 -6.56 -0.02 -21.48
#